data_902b1121d0fecd19786500bbc0d0ec3e
#
_entry.id   902b1121d0fecd19786500bbc0d0ec3e
#
_cell.length_a   1.000
_cell.length_b   1.000
_cell.length_c   1.000
_cell.angle_alpha   90.00
_cell.angle_beta   90.00
_cell.angle_gamma   90.00
#
_symmetry.space_group_name_H-M   'P 1'
#
loop_
_entity.id
_entity.type
_entity.pdbx_description
1 polymer ?
#
loop_
_entity_poly.entity_id
_entity_poly.type
_entity_poly.pdbx_seq_one_letter_code
_entity_poly.pdbx_strand_id
1 'polypeptide(L)'
;MQGKHKADALQLLEDAQRLQDAGCFGIVLEGIPADLAARVTETVSIPTIGIGAGPHCSGQVLVFHDVLGLLPGTSPKFVRRYAEGFQDLRTALAAWAEDVRGGGFPDGRESYTLPEGLRSALSQWHP
;
A
#
# COMPACT_ATOMS: atom_id res chain seq x y z
N MET A 1 11.79 -9.22 -14.37
CA MET A 1 12.46 -8.02 -14.92
C MET A 1 12.52 -8.18 -16.44
N GLN A 2 11.88 -7.29 -17.16
CA GLN A 2 11.81 -7.25 -18.63
C GLN A 2 12.91 -6.34 -19.21
N GLY A 3 13.08 -6.30 -20.55
CA GLY A 3 14.03 -5.42 -21.22
C GLY A 3 15.51 -5.77 -21.03
N LYS A 4 15.82 -7.04 -20.77
CA LYS A 4 17.22 -7.50 -20.61
C LYS A 4 17.91 -7.82 -21.92
N HIS A 5 17.17 -8.08 -22.97
CA HIS A 5 17.72 -8.32 -24.31
C HIS A 5 17.55 -7.07 -25.18
N LYS A 6 18.49 -6.89 -26.13
CA LYS A 6 18.50 -5.69 -26.97
C LYS A 6 17.18 -5.49 -27.74
N ALA A 7 16.59 -6.57 -28.25
CA ALA A 7 15.31 -6.49 -28.98
C ALA A 7 14.17 -6.03 -28.07
N ASP A 8 14.07 -6.56 -26.85
CA ASP A 8 13.03 -6.18 -25.89
C ASP A 8 13.17 -4.72 -25.45
N ALA A 9 14.42 -4.25 -25.26
CA ALA A 9 14.69 -2.87 -24.89
C ALA A 9 14.28 -1.86 -25.99
N LEU A 10 14.60 -2.19 -27.24
CA LEU A 10 14.17 -1.37 -28.38
C LEU A 10 12.66 -1.38 -28.55
N GLN A 11 12.03 -2.53 -28.38
CA GLN A 11 10.57 -2.65 -28.43
C GLN A 11 9.89 -1.80 -27.36
N LEU A 12 10.42 -1.77 -26.12
CA LEU A 12 9.86 -0.92 -25.05
C LEU A 12 9.95 0.58 -25.35
N LEU A 13 11.02 1.03 -26.02
CA LEU A 13 11.13 2.43 -26.47
C LEU A 13 10.09 2.76 -27.54
N GLU A 14 9.92 1.88 -28.53
CA GLU A 14 8.90 2.04 -29.56
C GLU A 14 7.48 2.01 -28.99
N ASP A 15 7.21 1.11 -28.05
CA ASP A 15 5.90 0.99 -27.42
C ASP A 15 5.56 2.23 -26.58
N ALA A 16 6.54 2.80 -25.86
CA ALA A 16 6.36 4.05 -25.12
C ALA A 16 5.97 5.22 -26.07
N GLN A 17 6.63 5.31 -27.22
CA GLN A 17 6.31 6.32 -28.24
C GLN A 17 4.90 6.10 -28.81
N ARG A 18 4.55 4.86 -29.15
CA ARG A 18 3.21 4.51 -29.64
C ARG A 18 2.10 4.83 -28.64
N LEU A 19 2.34 4.58 -27.35
CA LEU A 19 1.39 4.93 -26.29
C LEU A 19 1.18 6.44 -26.20
N GLN A 20 2.26 7.22 -26.26
CA GLN A 20 2.15 8.68 -26.32
C GLN A 20 1.37 9.14 -27.55
N ASP A 21 1.71 8.61 -28.75
CA ASP A 21 1.05 8.98 -30.01
C ASP A 21 -0.44 8.58 -30.02
N ALA A 22 -0.80 7.53 -29.28
CA ALA A 22 -2.18 7.12 -29.06
C ALA A 22 -2.96 8.00 -28.06
N GLY A 23 -2.31 9.01 -27.46
CA GLY A 23 -2.94 9.97 -26.54
C GLY A 23 -2.91 9.59 -25.06
N CYS A 24 -2.03 8.67 -24.65
CA CYS A 24 -1.80 8.43 -23.23
C CYS A 24 -1.25 9.70 -22.56
N PHE A 25 -1.72 10.00 -21.35
CA PHE A 25 -1.27 11.15 -20.56
C PHE A 25 -0.12 10.82 -19.58
N GLY A 26 0.24 9.55 -19.47
CA GLY A 26 1.33 9.06 -18.64
C GLY A 26 1.56 7.56 -18.85
N ILE A 27 2.74 7.07 -18.49
CA ILE A 27 3.13 5.67 -18.64
C ILE A 27 3.67 5.15 -17.33
N VAL A 28 3.22 3.97 -16.89
CA VAL A 28 3.82 3.25 -15.76
C VAL A 28 4.91 2.33 -16.29
N LEU A 29 6.11 2.42 -15.71
CA LEU A 29 7.27 1.57 -16.02
C LEU A 29 7.50 0.63 -14.83
N GLU A 30 7.24 -0.67 -15.02
CA GLU A 30 7.31 -1.66 -13.96
C GLU A 30 8.39 -2.71 -14.22
N GLY A 31 9.29 -2.88 -13.24
CA GLY A 31 10.23 -4.01 -13.20
C GLY A 31 11.22 -4.04 -14.36
N ILE A 32 11.63 -2.89 -14.90
CA ILE A 32 12.60 -2.76 -16.00
C ILE A 32 13.95 -2.21 -15.47
N PRO A 33 15.06 -2.39 -16.22
CA PRO A 33 16.36 -1.81 -15.86
C PRO A 33 16.29 -0.28 -15.74
N ALA A 34 16.98 0.28 -14.75
CA ALA A 34 16.98 1.72 -14.48
C ALA A 34 17.43 2.57 -15.67
N ASP A 35 18.48 2.13 -16.38
CA ASP A 35 19.00 2.84 -17.55
C ASP A 35 18.01 2.84 -18.72
N LEU A 36 17.24 1.75 -18.88
CA LEU A 36 16.17 1.67 -19.87
C LEU A 36 15.02 2.59 -19.51
N ALA A 37 14.62 2.63 -18.23
CA ALA A 37 13.58 3.54 -17.75
C ALA A 37 14.00 5.01 -17.93
N ALA A 38 15.26 5.35 -17.67
CA ALA A 38 15.82 6.67 -17.95
C ALA A 38 15.65 7.03 -19.43
N ARG A 39 16.03 6.09 -20.31
CA ARG A 39 15.94 6.29 -21.75
C ARG A 39 14.50 6.44 -22.26
N VAL A 40 13.56 5.65 -21.73
CA VAL A 40 12.12 5.83 -22.03
C VAL A 40 11.66 7.22 -21.58
N THR A 41 12.02 7.63 -20.37
CA THR A 41 11.63 8.94 -19.81
C THR A 41 12.16 10.12 -20.64
N GLU A 42 13.37 10.01 -21.19
CA GLU A 42 13.94 11.00 -22.11
C GLU A 42 13.26 11.02 -23.50
N THR A 43 12.68 9.90 -23.93
CA THR A 43 12.13 9.72 -25.27
C THR A 43 10.71 10.27 -25.39
N VAL A 44 9.92 10.20 -24.32
CA VAL A 44 8.53 10.67 -24.30
C VAL A 44 8.40 12.04 -23.63
N SER A 45 7.38 12.80 -23.99
CA SER A 45 7.06 14.09 -23.37
C SER A 45 6.02 13.98 -22.25
N ILE A 46 5.36 12.83 -22.14
CA ILE A 46 4.38 12.53 -21.08
C ILE A 46 5.07 11.97 -19.84
N PRO A 47 4.51 12.18 -18.63
CA PRO A 47 5.10 11.68 -17.40
C PRO A 47 5.27 10.16 -17.38
N THR A 48 6.41 9.70 -16.86
CA THR A 48 6.66 8.28 -16.53
C THR A 48 6.60 8.06 -15.02
N ILE A 49 5.92 7.00 -14.59
CA ILE A 49 5.80 6.61 -13.18
C ILE A 49 6.49 5.26 -13.00
N GLY A 50 7.55 5.23 -12.21
CA GLY A 50 8.34 4.03 -11.98
C GLY A 50 7.86 3.20 -10.79
N ILE A 51 7.88 1.89 -10.97
CA ILE A 51 7.81 0.90 -9.88
C ILE A 51 8.82 -0.21 -10.18
N GLY A 52 9.91 -0.27 -9.44
CA GLY A 52 11.01 -1.17 -9.75
C GLY A 52 11.72 -0.85 -11.08
N ALA A 53 11.73 0.42 -11.48
CA ALA A 53 12.33 0.93 -12.71
C ALA A 53 13.48 1.92 -12.47
N GLY A 54 13.99 2.00 -11.25
CA GLY A 54 15.06 2.94 -10.86
C GLY A 54 14.57 4.37 -10.64
N PRO A 55 15.50 5.32 -10.38
CA PRO A 55 15.16 6.66 -9.88
C PRO A 55 14.85 7.70 -10.97
N HIS A 56 14.98 7.39 -12.26
CA HIS A 56 14.99 8.37 -13.34
C HIS A 56 13.63 8.62 -14.00
N CYS A 57 12.55 8.00 -13.48
CA CYS A 57 11.18 8.33 -13.91
C CYS A 57 10.73 9.67 -13.34
N SER A 58 9.73 10.28 -13.97
CA SER A 58 9.13 11.56 -13.53
C SER A 58 8.50 11.47 -12.13
N GLY A 59 8.02 10.28 -11.75
CA GLY A 59 7.49 9.97 -10.43
C GLY A 59 7.69 8.51 -10.05
N GLN A 60 7.34 8.17 -8.82
CA GLN A 60 7.44 6.81 -8.28
C GLN A 60 6.12 6.40 -7.67
N VAL A 61 5.77 5.13 -7.80
CA VAL A 61 4.66 4.51 -7.08
C VAL A 61 5.15 3.25 -6.37
N LEU A 62 4.55 2.95 -5.23
CA LEU A 62 4.76 1.69 -4.52
C LEU A 62 3.43 1.25 -3.91
N VAL A 63 3.20 -0.05 -3.87
CA VAL A 63 1.97 -0.60 -3.30
C VAL A 63 1.89 -0.24 -1.81
N PHE A 64 0.76 0.30 -1.38
CA PHE A 64 0.54 0.73 0.01
C PHE A 64 0.88 -0.36 1.04
N HIS A 65 0.45 -1.60 0.79
CA HIS A 65 0.75 -2.73 1.67
C HIS A 65 2.25 -3.03 1.77
N ASP A 66 2.98 -2.83 0.68
CA ASP A 66 4.42 -3.01 0.65
C ASP A 66 5.15 -1.90 1.40
N VAL A 67 4.75 -0.64 1.18
CA VAL A 67 5.33 0.53 1.88
C VAL A 67 5.22 0.37 3.39
N LEU A 68 4.04 -0.04 3.87
CA LEU A 68 3.74 -0.16 5.30
C LEU A 68 4.08 -1.54 5.89
N GLY A 69 4.58 -2.47 5.08
CA GLY A 69 4.90 -3.82 5.56
C GLY A 69 3.70 -4.58 6.13
N LEU A 70 2.51 -4.45 5.49
CA LEU A 70 1.27 -5.07 5.96
C LEU A 70 1.17 -6.56 5.60
N LEU A 71 2.02 -7.05 4.68
CA LEU A 71 2.05 -8.44 4.29
C LEU A 71 3.23 -9.17 4.94
N PRO A 72 3.01 -10.40 5.44
CA PRO A 72 4.11 -11.22 5.96
C PRO A 72 5.00 -11.72 4.82
N GLY A 73 6.23 -12.09 5.17
CA GLY A 73 7.17 -12.68 4.22
C GLY A 73 8.12 -11.68 3.56
N THR A 74 8.76 -12.12 2.47
CA THR A 74 9.75 -11.34 1.73
C THR A 74 9.10 -10.44 0.69
N SER A 75 9.58 -9.22 0.59
CA SER A 75 9.15 -8.27 -0.45
C SER A 75 10.04 -8.39 -1.70
N PRO A 76 9.55 -8.00 -2.88
CA PRO A 76 10.37 -7.84 -4.07
C PRO A 76 11.58 -6.92 -3.82
N LYS A 77 12.67 -7.11 -4.56
CA LYS A 77 13.92 -6.35 -4.41
C LYS A 77 13.72 -4.82 -4.46
N PHE A 78 12.77 -4.35 -5.24
CA PHE A 78 12.50 -2.92 -5.43
C PHE A 78 11.64 -2.31 -4.32
N VAL A 79 11.08 -3.12 -3.43
CA VAL A 79 10.27 -2.66 -2.30
C VAL A 79 11.18 -2.30 -1.12
N ARG A 80 11.02 -1.09 -0.64
CA ARG A 80 11.53 -0.67 0.68
C ARG A 80 10.35 -0.51 1.62
N ARG A 81 10.36 -1.25 2.73
CA ARG A 81 9.40 -1.06 3.81
C ARG A 81 9.79 0.15 4.64
N TYR A 82 8.80 0.95 5.01
CA TYR A 82 8.96 2.12 5.88
C TYR A 82 8.31 1.92 7.24
N ALA A 83 7.57 0.80 7.41
CA ALA A 83 6.99 0.35 8.67
C ALA A 83 6.93 -1.18 8.72
N GLU A 84 6.75 -1.74 9.91
CA GLU A 84 6.53 -3.17 10.16
C GLU A 84 5.05 -3.44 10.52
N GLY A 85 4.15 -2.92 9.69
CA GLY A 85 2.71 -2.83 9.96
C GLY A 85 2.06 -4.18 10.27
N PHE A 86 2.48 -5.27 9.64
CA PHE A 86 1.96 -6.61 9.96
C PHE A 86 2.22 -6.99 11.42
N GLN A 87 3.45 -6.77 11.89
CA GLN A 87 3.82 -7.10 13.26
C GLN A 87 3.15 -6.18 14.27
N ASP A 88 3.10 -4.89 13.97
CA ASP A 88 2.49 -3.88 14.85
C ASP A 88 0.99 -4.13 15.02
N LEU A 89 0.27 -4.37 13.91
CA LEU A 89 -1.16 -4.69 13.93
C LEU A 89 -1.44 -6.02 14.64
N ARG A 90 -0.61 -7.03 14.41
CA ARG A 90 -0.73 -8.31 15.11
C ARG A 90 -0.56 -8.14 16.63
N THR A 91 0.44 -7.37 17.06
CA THR A 91 0.69 -7.08 18.47
C THR A 91 -0.48 -6.32 19.10
N ALA A 92 -1.00 -5.30 18.43
CA ALA A 92 -2.15 -4.53 18.89
C ALA A 92 -3.42 -5.38 19.02
N LEU A 93 -3.70 -6.24 18.04
CA LEU A 93 -4.85 -7.15 18.09
C LEU A 93 -4.71 -8.21 19.20
N ALA A 94 -3.49 -8.71 19.44
CA ALA A 94 -3.24 -9.64 20.54
C ALA A 94 -3.46 -8.97 21.90
N ALA A 95 -2.97 -7.74 22.08
CA ALA A 95 -3.18 -6.97 23.29
C ALA A 95 -4.68 -6.71 23.56
N TRP A 96 -5.42 -6.27 22.53
CA TRP A 96 -6.87 -6.10 22.65
C TRP A 96 -7.58 -7.41 23.04
N ALA A 97 -7.21 -8.53 22.44
CA ALA A 97 -7.80 -9.82 22.76
C ALA A 97 -7.51 -10.27 24.21
N GLU A 98 -6.32 -9.96 24.73
CA GLU A 98 -5.98 -10.18 26.14
C GLU A 98 -6.81 -9.29 27.09
N ASP A 99 -6.95 -8.01 26.76
CA ASP A 99 -7.80 -7.08 27.54
C ASP A 99 -9.26 -7.54 27.60
N VAL A 100 -9.81 -8.01 26.45
CA VAL A 100 -11.17 -8.58 26.41
C VAL A 100 -11.29 -9.82 27.30
N ARG A 101 -10.35 -10.76 27.23
CA ARG A 101 -10.36 -11.98 28.04
C ARG A 101 -10.15 -11.71 29.53
N GLY A 102 -9.33 -10.72 29.84
CA GLY A 102 -9.03 -10.29 31.20
C GLY A 102 -10.08 -9.36 31.82
N GLY A 103 -11.08 -8.92 31.05
CA GLY A 103 -12.11 -7.97 31.49
C GLY A 103 -11.59 -6.53 31.60
N GLY A 104 -10.45 -6.22 31.00
CA GLY A 104 -9.88 -4.87 30.96
C GLY A 104 -10.48 -3.99 29.85
N PHE A 105 -11.15 -4.62 28.88
CA PHE A 105 -11.86 -3.93 27.80
C PHE A 105 -13.24 -4.60 27.57
N PRO A 106 -14.35 -3.83 27.38
CA PRO A 106 -14.45 -2.37 27.60
C PRO A 106 -14.46 -2.03 29.10
N ASP A 107 -13.96 -0.86 29.46
CA ASP A 107 -14.13 -0.29 30.79
C ASP A 107 -15.17 0.85 30.78
N GLY A 108 -15.19 1.69 31.83
CA GLY A 108 -16.12 2.80 31.94
C GLY A 108 -15.94 3.89 30.86
N ARG A 109 -14.76 3.95 30.21
CA ARG A 109 -14.48 4.94 29.14
C ARG A 109 -15.09 4.53 27.81
N GLU A 110 -15.18 3.25 27.54
CA GLU A 110 -15.79 2.68 26.33
C GLU A 110 -17.26 2.26 26.55
N SER A 111 -17.83 2.52 27.75
CA SER A 111 -19.18 2.08 28.12
C SER A 111 -20.16 3.26 28.20
N TYR A 112 -21.33 3.09 27.64
CA TYR A 112 -22.42 4.04 27.80
C TYR A 112 -23.24 3.75 29.05
N THR A 113 -23.57 4.79 29.80
CA THR A 113 -24.44 4.68 30.99
C THR A 113 -25.88 5.01 30.63
N LEU A 114 -26.83 4.26 31.23
CA LEU A 114 -28.23 4.57 31.07
C LEU A 114 -28.60 5.88 31.80
N PRO A 115 -29.45 6.71 31.20
CA PRO A 115 -30.08 7.81 31.92
C PRO A 115 -30.80 7.32 33.19
N GLU A 116 -30.79 8.13 34.26
CA GLU A 116 -31.32 7.75 35.58
C GLU A 116 -32.78 7.24 35.51
N GLY A 117 -33.64 7.89 34.74
CA GLY A 117 -35.06 7.50 34.59
C GLY A 117 -35.28 6.12 33.93
N LEU A 118 -34.36 5.71 33.04
CA LEU A 118 -34.45 4.39 32.38
C LEU A 118 -33.86 3.28 33.27
N ARG A 119 -32.90 3.59 34.14
CA ARG A 119 -32.33 2.64 35.08
C ARG A 119 -33.39 2.13 36.07
N SER A 120 -34.22 3.03 36.63
CA SER A 120 -35.33 2.70 37.52
C SER A 120 -36.42 1.85 36.83
N ALA A 121 -36.75 2.15 35.58
CA ALA A 121 -37.71 1.36 34.81
C ALA A 121 -37.24 -0.07 34.54
N LEU A 122 -35.94 -0.25 34.21
CA LEU A 122 -35.37 -1.57 33.96
C LEU A 122 -35.27 -2.42 35.21
N SER A 123 -35.05 -1.84 36.40
CA SER A 123 -35.02 -2.57 37.66
C SER A 123 -36.36 -3.17 38.09
N GLN A 124 -37.47 -2.65 37.51
CA GLN A 124 -38.85 -3.13 37.78
C GLN A 124 -39.34 -4.14 36.73
N TRP A 125 -38.57 -4.35 35.67
CA TRP A 125 -38.94 -5.32 34.64
C TRP A 125 -38.57 -6.75 35.08
N HIS A 126 -39.56 -7.61 35.14
CA HIS A 126 -39.43 -9.04 35.40
C HIS A 126 -40.04 -9.79 34.20
N PRO A 127 -39.34 -10.80 33.62
CA PRO A 127 -39.85 -11.59 32.51
C PRO A 127 -41.03 -12.47 32.91
#